data_8c31368e88d3dbe337f601f107b409f1
#
_entry.id   8c31368e88d3dbe337f601f107b409f1
#
_cell.length_a   1.000
_cell.length_b   1.000
_cell.length_c   1.000
_cell.angle_alpha   90.00
_cell.angle_beta   90.00
_cell.angle_gamma   90.00
#
_symmetry.space_group_name_H-M   'P 1'
#
loop_
_entity.id
_entity.type
_entity.pdbx_description
1 polymer ?
#
loop_
_entity_poly.entity_id
_entity_poly.type
_entity_poly.pdbx_seq_one_letter_code
_entity_poly.pdbx_strand_id
1 'polypeptide(L)'
;MRHFKNPTSGKVHGYDETVPSQLPYMDIAIKDNWTEVTGNWPPPPPPLTLAQQAAVLLTGTVAITSTSTTSLSGDYTVTQADQNHLMAEIQSIMLNNTFADGASTVSWPDSSGNLHTFTIAEFKTFAMALGSFVAACYKCITGATTTLPPTTLTI
;
A
#
# COMPACT_ATOMS: atom_id res chain seq x y z
N MET A 1 12.15 20.61 24.40
CA MET A 1 11.00 21.39 23.87
C MET A 1 9.74 21.01 24.63
N ARG A 2 9.00 22.00 25.17
CA ARG A 2 7.71 21.79 25.84
C ARG A 2 6.57 22.27 24.94
N HIS A 3 5.42 21.60 24.99
CA HIS A 3 4.26 21.94 24.19
C HIS A 3 3.09 22.34 25.08
N PHE A 4 2.42 23.42 24.75
CA PHE A 4 1.28 23.92 25.51
C PHE A 4 0.08 24.12 24.58
N LYS A 5 -1.08 23.61 25.00
CA LYS A 5 -2.35 23.79 24.30
C LYS A 5 -3.07 25.02 24.82
N ASN A 6 -3.35 25.96 23.94
CA ASN A 6 -4.15 27.14 24.23
C ASN A 6 -5.61 26.73 24.48
N PRO A 7 -6.19 27.04 25.66
CA PRO A 7 -7.55 26.59 26.00
C PRO A 7 -8.64 27.24 25.14
N THR A 8 -8.38 28.45 24.61
CA THR A 8 -9.34 29.19 23.80
C THR A 8 -9.33 28.78 22.34
N SER A 9 -8.13 28.66 21.72
CA SER A 9 -8.00 28.34 20.31
C SER A 9 -7.85 26.87 20.01
N GLY A 10 -7.54 26.05 21.02
CA GLY A 10 -7.22 24.63 20.89
C GLY A 10 -5.88 24.32 20.21
N LYS A 11 -5.15 25.35 19.74
CA LYS A 11 -3.85 25.19 19.09
C LYS A 11 -2.78 24.80 20.09
N VAL A 12 -1.82 23.97 19.63
CA VAL A 12 -0.64 23.60 20.41
C VAL A 12 0.57 24.35 19.89
N HIS A 13 1.32 24.92 20.81
CA HIS A 13 2.56 25.67 20.55
C HIS A 13 3.72 24.97 21.25
N GLY A 14 4.82 24.76 20.51
CA GLY A 14 6.06 24.23 21.07
C GLY A 14 7.03 25.35 21.41
N TYR A 15 7.66 25.25 22.59
CA TYR A 15 8.69 26.17 23.06
C TYR A 15 9.95 25.40 23.42
N ASP A 16 11.09 25.89 22.99
CA ASP A 16 12.39 25.34 23.33
C ASP A 16 13.02 26.12 24.47
N GLU A 17 13.16 25.51 25.62
CA GLU A 17 13.73 26.11 26.83
C GLU A 17 15.20 26.52 26.67
N THR A 18 15.89 25.94 25.69
CA THR A 18 17.28 26.25 25.38
C THR A 18 17.43 27.51 24.52
N VAL A 19 16.32 28.03 23.99
CA VAL A 19 16.28 29.24 23.16
C VAL A 19 15.78 30.44 23.97
N PRO A 20 16.64 31.36 24.41
CA PRO A 20 16.27 32.47 25.31
C PRO A 20 15.11 33.32 24.78
N SER A 21 15.00 33.50 23.48
CA SER A 21 13.95 34.31 22.85
C SER A 21 12.55 33.68 22.96
N GLN A 22 12.44 32.38 23.29
CA GLN A 22 11.17 31.67 23.42
C GLN A 22 10.66 31.61 24.88
N LEU A 23 11.54 31.82 25.86
CA LEU A 23 11.18 31.76 27.28
C LEU A 23 10.02 32.70 27.68
N PRO A 24 9.98 33.99 27.24
CA PRO A 24 8.87 34.88 27.60
C PRO A 24 7.52 34.39 27.12
N TYR A 25 7.46 33.73 25.95
CA TYR A 25 6.22 33.18 25.37
C TYR A 25 5.76 31.93 26.13
N MET A 26 6.71 31.10 26.56
CA MET A 26 6.44 29.94 27.42
C MET A 26 5.88 30.37 28.77
N ASP A 27 6.46 31.41 29.39
CA ASP A 27 5.99 31.98 30.67
C ASP A 27 4.56 32.55 30.54
N ILE A 28 4.23 33.18 29.41
CA ILE A 28 2.86 33.61 29.10
C ILE A 28 1.92 32.41 29.02
N ALA A 29 2.29 31.34 28.31
CA ALA A 29 1.46 30.14 28.20
C ALA A 29 1.19 29.53 29.60
N ILE A 30 2.18 29.46 30.47
CA ILE A 30 2.04 28.97 31.86
C ILE A 30 1.13 29.88 32.67
N LYS A 31 1.33 31.18 32.59
CA LYS A 31 0.54 32.18 33.31
C LYS A 31 -0.92 32.20 32.88
N ASP A 32 -1.18 32.01 31.61
CA ASP A 32 -2.52 31.97 31.04
C ASP A 32 -3.19 30.59 31.15
N ASN A 33 -2.67 29.69 32.00
CA ASN A 33 -3.19 28.36 32.28
C ASN A 33 -3.34 27.46 31.01
N TRP A 34 -2.42 27.58 30.08
CA TRP A 34 -2.39 26.64 28.94
C TRP A 34 -2.00 25.25 29.45
N THR A 35 -2.68 24.24 28.93
CA THR A 35 -2.38 22.85 29.35
C THR A 35 -1.11 22.36 28.68
N GLU A 36 -0.13 21.93 29.48
CA GLU A 36 1.06 21.28 28.94
C GLU A 36 0.69 19.92 28.36
N VAL A 37 1.08 19.71 27.10
CA VAL A 37 0.88 18.44 26.38
C VAL A 37 2.13 17.60 26.59
N THR A 38 2.02 16.59 27.45
CA THR A 38 3.10 15.64 27.71
C THR A 38 3.15 14.57 26.64
N GLY A 39 4.36 14.18 26.20
CA GLY A 39 4.58 13.16 25.18
C GLY A 39 5.13 13.73 23.87
N ASN A 40 5.20 12.87 22.85
CA ASN A 40 5.66 13.30 21.52
C ASN A 40 4.60 14.16 20.84
N TRP A 41 4.97 15.39 20.48
CA TRP A 41 4.13 16.28 19.68
C TRP A 41 4.83 16.61 18.34
N PRO A 42 4.15 16.54 17.19
CA PRO A 42 2.75 16.14 17.02
C PRO A 42 2.53 14.67 17.39
N PRO A 43 1.31 14.30 17.83
CA PRO A 43 1.01 12.89 18.08
C PRO A 43 1.24 12.09 16.79
N PRO A 44 1.66 10.82 16.89
CA PRO A 44 1.78 9.98 15.72
C PRO A 44 0.45 9.93 14.96
N PRO A 45 0.47 9.87 13.64
CA PRO A 45 -0.76 9.75 12.87
C PRO A 45 -1.53 8.51 13.33
N PRO A 46 -2.86 8.56 13.32
CA PRO A 46 -3.67 7.39 13.66
C PRO A 46 -3.32 6.23 12.73
N PRO A 47 -3.39 4.98 13.22
CA PRO A 47 -3.16 3.82 12.38
C PRO A 47 -4.14 3.81 11.20
N LEU A 48 -3.67 3.33 10.05
CA LEU A 48 -4.50 3.23 8.86
C LEU A 48 -5.70 2.31 9.12
N THR A 49 -6.86 2.72 8.66
CA THR A 49 -8.06 1.86 8.63
C THR A 49 -7.83 0.66 7.71
N LEU A 50 -8.63 -0.40 7.86
CA LEU A 50 -8.56 -1.58 7.01
C LEU A 50 -8.68 -1.23 5.51
N ALA A 51 -9.61 -0.32 5.18
CA ALA A 51 -9.81 0.16 3.81
C ALA A 51 -8.56 0.88 3.26
N GLN A 52 -7.92 1.72 4.08
CA GLN A 52 -6.68 2.40 3.70
C GLN A 52 -5.52 1.41 3.54
N GLN A 53 -5.40 0.41 4.42
CA GLN A 53 -4.39 -0.64 4.29
C GLN A 53 -4.60 -1.45 3.01
N ALA A 54 -5.83 -1.84 2.69
CA ALA A 54 -6.16 -2.53 1.44
C ALA A 54 -5.87 -1.68 0.20
N ALA A 55 -6.14 -0.37 0.26
CA ALA A 55 -5.80 0.55 -0.83
C ALA A 55 -4.27 0.65 -1.06
N VAL A 56 -3.48 0.64 0.02
CA VAL A 56 -2.01 0.61 -0.07
C VAL A 56 -1.54 -0.68 -0.74
N LEU A 57 -2.14 -1.83 -0.44
CA LEU A 57 -1.78 -3.11 -1.08
C LEU A 57 -1.98 -3.07 -2.61
N LEU A 58 -2.98 -2.35 -3.12
CA LEU A 58 -3.22 -2.20 -4.56
C LEU A 58 -2.20 -1.30 -5.28
N THR A 59 -1.33 -0.62 -4.56
CA THR A 59 -0.23 0.18 -5.12
C THR A 59 1.14 -0.44 -4.87
N GLY A 60 1.17 -1.58 -4.21
CA GLY A 60 2.38 -2.27 -3.80
C GLY A 60 2.70 -3.50 -4.65
N THR A 61 3.34 -4.44 -4.01
CA THR A 61 3.74 -5.72 -4.60
C THR A 61 3.08 -6.89 -3.88
N VAL A 62 2.95 -8.00 -4.60
CA VAL A 62 2.48 -9.29 -4.10
C VAL A 62 3.55 -10.33 -4.41
N ALA A 63 3.96 -11.09 -3.40
CA ALA A 63 4.88 -12.20 -3.58
C ALA A 63 4.14 -13.39 -4.21
N ILE A 64 4.63 -13.88 -5.34
CA ILE A 64 4.14 -15.09 -6.00
C ILE A 64 5.15 -16.21 -5.78
N THR A 65 4.67 -17.33 -5.29
CA THR A 65 5.43 -18.59 -5.21
C THR A 65 4.83 -19.59 -6.20
N SER A 66 5.56 -19.91 -7.25
CA SER A 66 5.15 -20.97 -8.18
C SER A 66 5.70 -22.31 -7.74
N THR A 67 4.80 -23.27 -7.57
CA THR A 67 5.15 -24.65 -7.16
C THR A 67 5.53 -25.54 -8.33
N SER A 68 5.02 -25.24 -9.53
CA SER A 68 5.27 -26.02 -10.75
C SER A 68 6.48 -25.51 -11.51
N THR A 69 6.69 -24.20 -11.58
CA THR A 69 7.76 -23.54 -12.33
C THR A 69 8.41 -22.48 -11.47
N THR A 70 9.43 -22.87 -10.71
CA THR A 70 10.06 -21.99 -9.68
C THR A 70 10.62 -20.68 -10.25
N SER A 71 10.98 -20.65 -11.54
CA SER A 71 11.44 -19.44 -12.24
C SER A 71 10.37 -18.37 -12.39
N LEU A 72 9.10 -18.67 -12.10
CA LEU A 72 7.99 -17.71 -12.12
C LEU A 72 7.76 -17.07 -10.74
N SER A 73 8.47 -17.53 -9.70
CA SER A 73 8.39 -16.95 -8.36
C SER A 73 9.07 -15.58 -8.34
N GLY A 74 8.42 -14.60 -7.70
CA GLY A 74 8.93 -13.23 -7.59
C GLY A 74 7.90 -12.30 -6.95
N ASP A 75 8.29 -11.05 -6.77
CA ASP A 75 7.42 -9.99 -6.28
C ASP A 75 6.86 -9.21 -7.47
N TYR A 76 5.56 -9.23 -7.65
CA TYR A 76 4.90 -8.58 -8.79
C TYR A 76 4.10 -7.37 -8.36
N THR A 77 4.17 -6.28 -9.12
CA THR A 77 3.36 -5.09 -8.89
C THR A 77 1.90 -5.35 -9.26
N VAL A 78 0.98 -4.71 -8.54
CA VAL A 78 -0.47 -4.85 -8.75
C VAL A 78 -1.15 -3.51 -8.97
N THR A 79 -0.41 -2.55 -9.53
CA THR A 79 -0.95 -1.23 -9.85
C THR A 79 -2.09 -1.32 -10.87
N GLN A 80 -2.86 -0.24 -11.01
CA GLN A 80 -3.93 -0.18 -12.01
C GLN A 80 -3.40 -0.40 -13.44
N ALA A 81 -2.18 0.04 -13.73
CA ALA A 81 -1.54 -0.18 -15.03
C ALA A 81 -1.26 -1.67 -15.26
N ASP A 82 -0.74 -2.37 -14.24
CA ASP A 82 -0.48 -3.82 -14.32
C ASP A 82 -1.78 -4.60 -14.49
N GLN A 83 -2.84 -4.25 -13.74
CA GLN A 83 -4.16 -4.86 -13.87
C GLN A 83 -4.73 -4.68 -15.29
N ASN A 84 -4.60 -3.50 -15.89
CA ASN A 84 -5.07 -3.23 -17.23
C ASN A 84 -4.28 -4.02 -18.28
N HIS A 85 -2.95 -4.09 -18.14
CA HIS A 85 -2.09 -4.87 -19.03
C HIS A 85 -2.40 -6.37 -18.93
N LEU A 86 -2.51 -6.89 -17.71
CA LEU A 86 -2.88 -8.29 -17.46
C LEU A 86 -4.25 -8.63 -18.07
N MET A 87 -5.23 -7.74 -17.96
CA MET A 87 -6.55 -7.92 -18.58
C MET A 87 -6.48 -7.93 -20.11
N ALA A 88 -5.64 -7.09 -20.73
CA ALA A 88 -5.45 -7.08 -22.19
C ALA A 88 -4.87 -8.41 -22.69
N GLU A 89 -3.86 -8.95 -21.99
CA GLU A 89 -3.27 -10.25 -22.32
C GLU A 89 -4.29 -11.39 -22.16
N ILE A 90 -5.03 -11.42 -21.05
CA ILE A 90 -6.08 -12.43 -20.83
C ILE A 90 -7.17 -12.35 -21.91
N GLN A 91 -7.56 -11.14 -22.32
CA GLN A 91 -8.57 -10.95 -23.36
C GLN A 91 -8.05 -11.48 -24.70
N SER A 92 -6.80 -11.23 -25.08
CA SER A 92 -6.19 -11.79 -26.29
C SER A 92 -6.13 -13.32 -26.25
N ILE A 93 -5.72 -13.88 -25.11
CA ILE A 93 -5.71 -15.33 -24.91
C ILE A 93 -7.10 -15.95 -25.07
N MET A 94 -8.14 -15.28 -24.56
CA MET A 94 -9.52 -15.77 -24.66
C MET A 94 -10.06 -15.72 -26.09
N LEU A 95 -9.69 -14.70 -26.87
CA LEU A 95 -10.18 -14.50 -28.22
C LEU A 95 -9.38 -15.31 -29.26
N ASN A 96 -8.07 -15.35 -29.13
CA ASN A 96 -7.16 -15.82 -30.16
C ASN A 96 -6.30 -17.02 -29.73
N ASN A 97 -6.36 -17.42 -28.46
CA ASN A 97 -5.47 -18.41 -27.85
C ASN A 97 -3.97 -18.06 -27.99
N THR A 98 -3.66 -16.75 -28.09
CA THR A 98 -2.31 -16.19 -28.14
C THR A 98 -2.23 -14.96 -27.23
N PHE A 99 -1.03 -14.56 -26.85
CA PHE A 99 -0.80 -13.24 -26.25
C PHE A 99 -1.07 -12.10 -27.23
N ALA A 100 -1.11 -10.87 -26.75
CA ALA A 100 -1.48 -9.72 -27.58
C ALA A 100 -0.55 -9.48 -28.78
N ASP A 101 0.70 -9.90 -28.70
CA ASP A 101 1.70 -9.89 -29.78
C ASP A 101 1.61 -11.08 -30.74
N GLY A 102 0.67 -12.00 -30.49
CA GLY A 102 0.51 -13.24 -31.30
C GLY A 102 1.40 -14.41 -30.84
N ALA A 103 2.23 -14.23 -29.82
CA ALA A 103 3.12 -15.25 -29.31
C ALA A 103 2.40 -16.31 -28.45
N SER A 104 3.06 -17.44 -28.21
CA SER A 104 2.60 -18.50 -27.29
C SER A 104 3.15 -18.34 -25.86
N THR A 105 4.08 -17.41 -25.66
CA THR A 105 4.66 -17.07 -24.33
C THR A 105 4.76 -15.57 -24.21
N VAL A 106 4.74 -15.07 -22.96
CA VAL A 106 4.94 -13.65 -22.63
C VAL A 106 6.05 -13.51 -21.59
N SER A 107 6.87 -12.47 -21.73
CA SER A 107 7.82 -12.07 -20.70
C SER A 107 7.20 -10.98 -19.85
N TRP A 108 6.99 -11.28 -18.56
CA TRP A 108 6.38 -10.38 -17.60
C TRP A 108 7.40 -9.94 -16.53
N PRO A 109 7.57 -8.64 -16.26
CA PRO A 109 8.53 -8.18 -15.27
C PRO A 109 8.03 -8.37 -13.84
N ASP A 110 8.94 -8.71 -12.93
CA ASP A 110 8.72 -8.55 -11.49
C ASP A 110 8.97 -7.08 -11.06
N SER A 111 8.78 -6.79 -9.78
CA SER A 111 8.98 -5.45 -9.21
C SER A 111 10.43 -4.96 -9.28
N SER A 112 11.39 -5.86 -9.48
CA SER A 112 12.83 -5.56 -9.63
C SER A 112 13.23 -5.42 -11.11
N GLY A 113 12.30 -5.66 -12.04
CA GLY A 113 12.54 -5.61 -13.48
C GLY A 113 13.09 -6.91 -14.07
N ASN A 114 13.17 -8.01 -13.31
CA ASN A 114 13.52 -9.31 -13.88
C ASN A 114 12.35 -9.84 -14.72
N LEU A 115 12.67 -10.38 -15.89
CA LEU A 115 11.67 -10.93 -16.80
C LEU A 115 11.44 -12.41 -16.52
N HIS A 116 10.18 -12.76 -16.32
CA HIS A 116 9.71 -14.13 -16.14
C HIS A 116 8.88 -14.53 -17.37
N THR A 117 9.21 -15.66 -17.98
CA THR A 117 8.53 -16.13 -19.19
C THR A 117 7.40 -17.09 -18.83
N PHE A 118 6.18 -16.72 -19.14
CA PHE A 118 4.97 -17.49 -18.90
C PHE A 118 4.46 -18.13 -20.18
N THR A 119 4.05 -19.37 -20.11
CA THR A 119 3.14 -19.98 -21.07
C THR A 119 1.71 -19.47 -20.85
N ILE A 120 0.82 -19.69 -21.81
CA ILE A 120 -0.61 -19.32 -21.67
C ILE A 120 -1.26 -19.94 -20.43
N ALA A 121 -0.95 -21.20 -20.12
CA ALA A 121 -1.53 -21.89 -18.96
C ALA A 121 -1.05 -21.29 -17.64
N GLU A 122 0.25 -21.05 -17.51
CA GLU A 122 0.85 -20.43 -16.33
C GLU A 122 0.36 -18.99 -16.14
N PHE A 123 0.28 -18.22 -17.24
CA PHE A 123 -0.21 -16.85 -17.19
C PHE A 123 -1.68 -16.75 -16.75
N LYS A 124 -2.53 -17.68 -17.19
CA LYS A 124 -3.92 -17.77 -16.69
C LYS A 124 -3.97 -18.02 -15.19
N THR A 125 -3.14 -18.92 -14.66
CA THR A 125 -3.07 -19.21 -13.22
C THR A 125 -2.57 -17.99 -12.44
N PHE A 126 -1.52 -17.35 -12.92
CA PHE A 126 -0.98 -16.10 -12.39
C PHE A 126 -2.03 -14.98 -12.35
N ALA A 127 -2.72 -14.75 -13.46
CA ALA A 127 -3.77 -13.73 -13.58
C ALA A 127 -4.95 -14.00 -12.64
N MET A 128 -5.35 -15.26 -12.48
CA MET A 128 -6.41 -15.65 -11.54
C MET A 128 -6.01 -15.37 -10.10
N ALA A 129 -4.78 -15.66 -9.71
CA ALA A 129 -4.26 -15.40 -8.38
C ALA A 129 -4.23 -13.89 -8.07
N LEU A 130 -3.68 -13.08 -8.97
CA LEU A 130 -3.68 -11.62 -8.83
C LEU A 130 -5.10 -11.03 -8.84
N GLY A 131 -5.97 -11.49 -9.72
CA GLY A 131 -7.36 -11.05 -9.77
C GLY A 131 -8.11 -11.35 -8.47
N SER A 132 -7.87 -12.51 -7.88
CA SER A 132 -8.44 -12.89 -6.57
C SER A 132 -7.94 -11.99 -5.43
N PHE A 133 -6.65 -11.67 -5.44
CA PHE A 133 -6.05 -10.73 -4.49
C PHE A 133 -6.66 -9.34 -4.61
N VAL A 134 -6.74 -8.80 -5.82
CA VAL A 134 -7.34 -7.48 -6.11
C VAL A 134 -8.80 -7.46 -5.64
N ALA A 135 -9.58 -8.49 -5.97
CA ALA A 135 -10.97 -8.59 -5.54
C ALA A 135 -11.10 -8.64 -4.00
N ALA A 136 -10.19 -9.32 -3.30
CA ALA A 136 -10.16 -9.36 -1.84
C ALA A 136 -9.82 -7.98 -1.24
N CYS A 137 -8.89 -7.23 -1.82
CA CYS A 137 -8.60 -5.85 -1.42
C CYS A 137 -9.85 -4.96 -1.57
N TYR A 138 -10.57 -5.05 -2.69
CA TYR A 138 -11.81 -4.28 -2.89
C TYR A 138 -12.90 -4.65 -1.88
N LYS A 139 -13.01 -5.92 -1.47
CA LYS A 139 -13.92 -6.31 -0.38
C LYS A 139 -13.57 -5.63 0.94
N CYS A 140 -12.27 -5.44 1.25
CA CYS A 140 -11.85 -4.68 2.43
C CYS A 140 -12.20 -3.20 2.30
N ILE A 141 -11.93 -2.59 1.13
CA ILE A 141 -12.21 -1.18 0.85
C ILE A 141 -13.70 -0.87 1.00
N THR A 142 -14.56 -1.77 0.52
CA THR A 142 -16.02 -1.61 0.58
C THR A 142 -16.63 -2.06 1.92
N GLY A 143 -15.82 -2.57 2.85
CA GLY A 143 -16.31 -3.06 4.15
C GLY A 143 -17.02 -4.41 4.08
N ALA A 144 -16.93 -5.13 2.95
CA ALA A 144 -17.52 -6.47 2.80
C ALA A 144 -16.73 -7.57 3.54
N THR A 145 -15.53 -7.27 4.00
CA THR A 145 -14.72 -8.13 4.86
C THR A 145 -13.93 -7.31 5.87
N THR A 146 -13.55 -7.94 6.98
CA THR A 146 -12.73 -7.35 8.06
C THR A 146 -11.31 -7.90 8.10
N THR A 147 -10.90 -8.65 7.07
CA THR A 147 -9.58 -9.30 7.00
C THR A 147 -8.89 -8.93 5.70
N LEU A 148 -7.64 -8.46 5.80
CA LEU A 148 -6.79 -8.22 4.63
C LEU A 148 -6.44 -9.54 3.92
N PRO A 149 -6.31 -9.53 2.59
CA PRO A 149 -5.77 -10.69 1.88
C PRO A 149 -4.28 -10.91 2.22
N PRO A 150 -3.80 -12.16 2.10
CA PRO A 150 -2.37 -12.44 2.23
C PRO A 150 -1.60 -11.76 1.08
N THR A 151 -0.40 -11.27 1.39
CA THR A 151 0.49 -10.65 0.39
C THR A 151 1.44 -11.66 -0.27
N THR A 152 1.30 -12.93 0.06
CA THR A 152 1.99 -14.05 -0.58
C THR A 152 0.95 -15.00 -1.16
N LEU A 153 1.05 -15.27 -2.46
CA LEU A 153 0.15 -16.14 -3.21
C LEU A 153 0.93 -17.32 -3.78
N THR A 154 0.26 -18.47 -3.91
CA THR A 154 0.83 -19.69 -4.50
C THR A 154 0.14 -19.98 -5.84
N ILE A 155 0.93 -20.32 -6.88
CA ILE A 155 0.45 -20.69 -8.22
C ILE A 155 1.09 -21.99 -8.69
#